data_da60b056e293a2e837e9220ce1c5f13b
#
_entry.id   da60b056e293a2e837e9220ce1c5f13b
#
_cell.length_a   1.000
_cell.length_b   1.000
_cell.length_c   1.000
_cell.angle_alpha   90.00
_cell.angle_beta   90.00
_cell.angle_gamma   90.00
#
_symmetry.space_group_name_H-M   'P 1'
#
loop_
_entity.id
_entity.type
_entity.pdbx_description
1 polymer ?
#
loop_
_entity_poly.entity_id
_entity_poly.type
_entity_poly.pdbx_seq_one_letter_code
_entity_poly.pdbx_strand_id
1 'polypeptide(L)'
;MFITYASDNDWSAMTRPERSAEMFRGVEKNYWEYYRELEDDFLATRKYVSFHEANASTFSLEYLKLFQAVCSEIDVVGKAMAAACNQEFKPESSANNIYKWWYEIQEMYRCYEDAKSAVTGRGGVCLADCARTLLNGVSMEPWKGFETEWRIVKNGSRRCFAKGNSTPGWWTSYNKVKHSRIVDALQDEGIANYARANLGNLMHAFAGLHILETAFM
;
A
#
# COMPACT_ATOMS: atom_id res chain seq x y z
N MET A 1 8.71 14.63 5.58
CA MET A 1 9.28 13.57 6.42
C MET A 1 8.13 12.78 7.02
N PHE A 2 7.99 11.54 6.59
CA PHE A 2 7.07 10.60 7.21
C PHE A 2 7.70 10.12 8.52
N ILE A 3 6.90 10.02 9.57
CA ILE A 3 7.31 9.39 10.82
C ILE A 3 6.38 8.21 11.03
N THR A 4 6.95 7.01 10.99
CA THR A 4 6.21 5.80 11.33
C THR A 4 6.15 5.72 12.85
N TYR A 5 4.94 5.75 13.41
CA TYR A 5 4.78 5.29 14.78
C TYR A 5 4.74 3.77 14.74
N ALA A 6 5.83 3.15 15.17
CA ALA A 6 5.71 1.82 15.71
C ALA A 6 4.72 1.95 16.88
N SER A 7 3.45 1.54 16.66
CA SER A 7 2.71 1.02 17.81
C SER A 7 3.64 -0.02 18.44
N ASP A 8 3.49 -0.38 19.70
CA ASP A 8 4.32 -1.38 20.44
C ASP A 8 4.50 -2.74 19.72
N ASN A 9 4.13 -2.85 18.46
CA ASN A 9 4.31 -3.95 17.54
C ASN A 9 5.58 -3.68 16.73
N ASP A 10 6.67 -4.19 17.26
CA ASP A 10 7.97 -4.21 16.59
C ASP A 10 7.91 -5.11 15.35
N TRP A 11 7.72 -4.51 14.18
CA TRP A 11 7.75 -5.21 12.89
C TRP A 11 9.11 -5.86 12.61
N SER A 12 10.18 -5.35 13.27
CA SER A 12 11.54 -5.90 13.16
C SER A 12 11.67 -7.27 13.82
N ALA A 13 10.75 -7.61 14.73
CA ALA A 13 10.74 -8.92 15.41
C ALA A 13 10.15 -10.05 14.58
N MET A 14 9.63 -9.78 13.37
CA MET A 14 9.25 -10.84 12.44
C MET A 14 10.52 -11.56 11.99
N THR A 15 10.76 -12.76 12.52
CA THR A 15 11.93 -13.57 12.20
C THR A 15 11.98 -13.84 10.71
N ARG A 16 12.94 -13.20 10.05
CA ARG A 16 13.23 -13.39 8.64
C ARG A 16 13.89 -14.77 8.46
N PRO A 17 13.45 -15.64 7.54
CA PRO A 17 14.25 -16.80 7.18
C PRO A 17 15.64 -16.34 6.71
N GLU A 18 16.70 -17.03 7.10
CA GLU A 18 18.11 -16.65 6.81
C GLU A 18 18.38 -16.39 5.31
N ARG A 19 17.72 -17.10 4.41
CA ARG A 19 17.77 -16.86 2.95
C ARG A 19 17.14 -15.55 2.49
N SER A 20 16.24 -14.96 3.28
CA SER A 20 15.65 -13.67 2.98
C SER A 20 16.64 -12.53 3.20
N ALA A 21 17.55 -12.63 4.16
CA ALA A 21 18.44 -11.52 4.54
C ALA A 21 19.40 -11.07 3.40
N GLU A 22 19.82 -11.97 2.53
CA GLU A 22 20.70 -11.66 1.40
C GLU A 22 19.91 -11.07 0.22
N MET A 23 18.74 -11.60 -0.05
CA MET A 23 17.77 -11.07 -1.03
C MET A 23 17.29 -9.67 -0.59
N PHE A 24 17.01 -9.47 0.69
CA PHE A 24 16.57 -8.19 1.25
C PHE A 24 17.64 -7.10 1.14
N ARG A 25 18.93 -7.40 1.36
CA ARG A 25 20.01 -6.38 1.27
C ARG A 25 20.18 -5.76 -0.12
N GLY A 26 19.96 -6.51 -1.19
CA GLY A 26 20.01 -5.99 -2.56
C GLY A 26 18.75 -5.23 -2.97
N VAL A 27 17.60 -5.68 -2.48
CA VAL A 27 16.28 -5.10 -2.67
C VAL A 27 16.13 -3.79 -1.90
N GLU A 28 16.54 -3.79 -0.62
CA GLU A 28 16.52 -2.66 0.30
C GLU A 28 17.09 -1.38 -0.30
N LYS A 29 18.26 -1.47 -0.89
CA LYS A 29 18.95 -0.31 -1.48
C LYS A 29 18.15 0.28 -2.65
N ASN A 30 17.72 -0.53 -3.61
CA ASN A 30 17.09 -0.04 -4.83
C ASN A 30 15.67 0.49 -4.58
N TYR A 31 14.86 -0.16 -3.77
CA TYR A 31 13.51 0.28 -3.45
C TYR A 31 13.54 1.55 -2.60
N TRP A 32 14.36 1.56 -1.55
CA TRP A 32 14.49 2.73 -0.69
C TRP A 32 15.06 3.96 -1.39
N GLU A 33 16.04 3.80 -2.27
CA GLU A 33 16.55 4.91 -3.09
C GLU A 33 15.47 5.48 -4.00
N TYR A 34 14.69 4.61 -4.66
CA TYR A 34 13.60 5.07 -5.52
C TYR A 34 12.45 5.71 -4.73
N TYR A 35 12.10 5.14 -3.58
CA TYR A 35 11.15 5.78 -2.66
C TYR A 35 11.59 7.19 -2.28
N ARG A 36 12.86 7.38 -1.94
CA ARG A 36 13.42 8.68 -1.56
C ARG A 36 13.31 9.71 -2.67
N GLU A 37 13.62 9.34 -3.90
CA GLU A 37 13.44 10.21 -5.07
C GLU A 37 11.97 10.62 -5.26
N LEU A 38 11.05 9.66 -5.16
CA LEU A 38 9.62 9.95 -5.21
C LEU A 38 9.17 10.87 -4.07
N GLU A 39 9.69 10.67 -2.85
CA GLU A 39 9.39 11.51 -1.69
C GLU A 39 9.89 12.95 -1.90
N ASP A 40 11.11 13.12 -2.40
CA ASP A 40 11.69 14.44 -2.67
C ASP A 40 10.88 15.19 -3.75
N ASP A 41 10.51 14.51 -4.82
CA ASP A 41 9.62 15.07 -5.86
C ASP A 41 8.27 15.49 -5.27
N PHE A 42 7.68 14.65 -4.43
CA PHE A 42 6.42 14.98 -3.76
C PHE A 42 6.57 16.17 -2.82
N LEU A 43 7.57 16.18 -1.97
CA LEU A 43 7.84 17.28 -1.04
C LEU A 43 8.12 18.60 -1.77
N ALA A 44 8.72 18.57 -2.95
CA ALA A 44 8.95 19.74 -3.78
C ALA A 44 7.63 20.43 -4.19
N THR A 45 6.53 19.69 -4.31
CA THR A 45 5.22 20.26 -4.64
C THR A 45 4.63 21.13 -3.52
N ARG A 46 5.10 20.95 -2.26
CA ARG A 46 4.63 21.73 -1.10
C ARG A 46 4.83 23.23 -1.23
N LYS A 47 5.78 23.66 -2.04
CA LYS A 47 5.98 25.09 -2.34
C LYS A 47 4.81 25.73 -3.09
N TYR A 48 3.97 24.92 -3.75
CA TYR A 48 2.82 25.39 -4.52
C TYR A 48 1.49 25.12 -3.82
N VAL A 49 1.38 23.96 -3.15
CA VAL A 49 0.15 23.53 -2.48
C VAL A 49 0.52 22.98 -1.10
N SER A 50 -0.03 23.59 -0.05
CA SER A 50 0.16 23.09 1.32
C SER A 50 -0.47 21.71 1.48
N PHE A 51 0.25 20.79 2.12
CA PHE A 51 -0.25 19.44 2.47
C PHE A 51 -1.22 19.57 3.64
N HIS A 52 -2.46 19.82 3.30
CA HIS A 52 -3.54 20.03 4.25
C HIS A 52 -4.85 19.49 3.68
N GLU A 53 -5.73 18.99 4.56
CA GLU A 53 -7.00 18.38 4.16
C GLU A 53 -7.85 19.32 3.27
N ALA A 54 -7.84 20.61 3.54
CA ALA A 54 -8.56 21.60 2.72
C ALA A 54 -8.10 21.63 1.24
N ASN A 55 -6.90 21.12 0.94
CA ASN A 55 -6.34 21.04 -0.40
C ASN A 55 -6.43 19.62 -1.00
N ALA A 56 -7.07 18.69 -0.31
CA ALA A 56 -7.10 17.27 -0.71
C ALA A 56 -7.66 17.04 -2.12
N SER A 57 -8.60 17.88 -2.57
CA SER A 57 -9.20 17.79 -3.91
C SER A 57 -8.36 18.44 -5.01
N THR A 58 -7.27 19.15 -4.66
CA THR A 58 -6.39 19.80 -5.65
C THR A 58 -5.70 18.74 -6.50
N PHE A 59 -5.80 18.88 -7.82
CA PHE A 59 -5.11 18.01 -8.78
C PHE A 59 -4.20 18.82 -9.71
N SER A 60 -3.18 18.15 -10.24
CA SER A 60 -2.26 18.70 -11.23
C SER A 60 -1.65 17.58 -12.08
N LEU A 61 -1.02 17.95 -13.18
CA LEU A 61 -0.28 16.96 -14.01
C LEU A 61 0.88 16.35 -13.23
N GLU A 62 1.51 17.11 -12.35
CA GLU A 62 2.58 16.58 -11.47
C GLU A 62 2.05 15.57 -10.47
N TYR A 63 0.90 15.85 -9.84
CA TYR A 63 0.23 14.86 -8.99
C TYR A 63 -0.19 13.61 -9.75
N LEU A 64 -0.65 13.75 -11.00
CA LEU A 64 -0.98 12.60 -11.85
C LEU A 64 0.26 11.73 -12.11
N LYS A 65 1.39 12.34 -12.44
CA LYS A 65 2.67 11.65 -12.69
C LYS A 65 3.14 10.91 -11.41
N LEU A 66 3.20 11.63 -10.30
CA LEU A 66 3.62 11.07 -9.01
C LEU A 66 2.67 9.96 -8.54
N PHE A 67 1.37 10.15 -8.65
CA PHE A 67 0.39 9.16 -8.23
C PHE A 67 0.52 7.83 -8.99
N GLN A 68 0.78 7.90 -10.29
CA GLN A 68 1.03 6.71 -11.11
C GLN A 68 2.35 6.02 -10.73
N ALA A 69 3.41 6.79 -10.50
CA ALA A 69 4.71 6.25 -10.11
C ALA A 69 4.63 5.57 -8.73
N VAL A 70 4.08 6.26 -7.73
CA VAL A 70 3.91 5.74 -6.36
C VAL A 70 3.05 4.48 -6.32
N CYS A 71 1.89 4.49 -6.99
CA CYS A 71 1.02 3.32 -7.01
C CYS A 71 1.63 2.14 -7.79
N SER A 72 2.44 2.41 -8.81
CA SER A 72 3.20 1.37 -9.50
C SER A 72 4.24 0.75 -8.58
N GLU A 73 4.95 1.57 -7.80
CA GLU A 73 5.94 1.11 -6.83
C GLU A 73 5.31 0.31 -5.70
N ILE A 74 4.15 0.73 -5.20
CA ILE A 74 3.36 -0.06 -4.23
C ILE A 74 3.09 -1.49 -4.74
N ASP A 75 2.74 -1.64 -6.02
CA ASP A 75 2.49 -2.96 -6.60
C ASP A 75 3.79 -3.79 -6.71
N VAL A 76 4.92 -3.15 -7.00
CA VAL A 76 6.23 -3.80 -7.09
C VAL A 76 6.70 -4.25 -5.70
N VAL A 77 6.72 -3.34 -4.72
CA VAL A 77 7.14 -3.63 -3.33
C VAL A 77 6.20 -4.66 -2.70
N GLY A 78 4.88 -4.50 -2.87
CA GLY A 78 3.89 -5.45 -2.34
C GLY A 78 4.08 -6.87 -2.88
N LYS A 79 4.40 -7.03 -4.17
CA LYS A 79 4.72 -8.34 -4.77
C LYS A 79 6.04 -8.91 -4.23
N ALA A 80 7.06 -8.08 -4.04
CA ALA A 80 8.33 -8.51 -3.47
C ALA A 80 8.16 -8.98 -2.02
N MET A 81 7.40 -8.24 -1.21
CA MET A 81 7.03 -8.65 0.15
C MET A 81 6.26 -9.96 0.17
N ALA A 82 5.26 -10.12 -0.70
CA ALA A 82 4.48 -11.35 -0.79
C ALA A 82 5.35 -12.55 -1.13
N ALA A 83 6.33 -12.40 -2.03
CA ALA A 83 7.30 -13.44 -2.34
C ALA A 83 8.22 -13.78 -1.15
N ALA A 84 8.55 -12.79 -0.33
CA ALA A 84 9.29 -13.02 0.90
C ALA A 84 8.45 -13.73 1.98
N CYS A 85 7.13 -13.46 2.01
CA CYS A 85 6.20 -14.13 2.93
C CYS A 85 5.86 -15.55 2.50
N ASN A 86 5.75 -15.80 1.19
CA ASN A 86 5.38 -17.08 0.61
C ASN A 86 6.26 -17.43 -0.59
N GLN A 87 7.13 -18.44 -0.44
CA GLN A 87 8.06 -18.87 -1.50
C GLN A 87 7.38 -19.41 -2.76
N GLU A 88 6.10 -19.80 -2.68
CA GLU A 88 5.32 -20.24 -3.85
C GLU A 88 4.71 -19.06 -4.63
N PHE A 89 4.74 -17.86 -4.06
CA PHE A 89 4.28 -16.65 -4.72
C PHE A 89 5.28 -16.22 -5.81
N LYS A 90 4.80 -16.09 -7.05
CA LYS A 90 5.64 -15.70 -8.21
C LYS A 90 5.33 -14.25 -8.58
N PRO A 91 6.20 -13.27 -8.22
CA PRO A 91 5.94 -11.84 -8.42
C PRO A 91 5.62 -11.46 -9.87
N GLU A 92 6.26 -12.12 -10.83
CA GLU A 92 6.14 -11.90 -12.28
C GLU A 92 4.81 -12.38 -12.88
N SER A 93 4.00 -13.13 -12.13
CA SER A 93 2.74 -13.65 -12.64
C SER A 93 1.75 -12.53 -12.94
N SER A 94 1.22 -12.49 -14.17
CA SER A 94 0.18 -11.54 -14.59
C SER A 94 -1.14 -11.69 -13.82
N ALA A 95 -1.33 -12.80 -13.11
CA ALA A 95 -2.50 -13.03 -12.25
C ALA A 95 -2.39 -12.33 -10.89
N ASN A 96 -1.23 -11.74 -10.56
CA ASN A 96 -1.04 -11.04 -9.31
C ASN A 96 -1.64 -9.64 -9.37
N ASN A 97 -2.34 -9.29 -8.32
CA ASN A 97 -2.94 -7.99 -8.09
C ASN A 97 -2.85 -7.64 -6.60
N ILE A 98 -3.28 -6.45 -6.23
CA ILE A 98 -3.25 -5.97 -4.85
C ILE A 98 -3.91 -6.96 -3.86
N TYR A 99 -5.02 -7.59 -4.23
CA TYR A 99 -5.72 -8.50 -3.33
C TYR A 99 -4.90 -9.74 -3.01
N LYS A 100 -4.18 -10.27 -4.01
CA LYS A 100 -3.40 -11.50 -3.87
C LYS A 100 -2.11 -11.25 -3.09
N TRP A 101 -1.32 -10.23 -3.43
CA TRP A 101 -0.09 -9.98 -2.69
C TRP A 101 -0.37 -9.45 -1.27
N TRP A 102 -1.45 -8.66 -1.06
CA TRP A 102 -1.86 -8.26 0.28
C TRP A 102 -2.31 -9.45 1.13
N TYR A 103 -2.97 -10.43 0.52
CA TYR A 103 -3.35 -11.67 1.21
C TYR A 103 -2.13 -12.40 1.81
N GLU A 104 -1.05 -12.56 1.04
CA GLU A 104 0.16 -13.24 1.52
C GLU A 104 0.79 -12.50 2.70
N ILE A 105 0.87 -11.17 2.64
CA ILE A 105 1.38 -10.32 3.72
C ILE A 105 0.47 -10.42 4.95
N GLN A 106 -0.84 -10.32 4.76
CA GLN A 106 -1.86 -10.41 5.81
C GLN A 106 -1.81 -11.76 6.54
N GLU A 107 -1.69 -12.86 5.82
CA GLU A 107 -1.60 -14.20 6.42
C GLU A 107 -0.32 -14.40 7.23
N MET A 108 0.81 -13.92 6.73
CA MET A 108 2.05 -13.96 7.50
C MET A 108 1.93 -13.15 8.80
N TYR A 109 1.38 -11.94 8.72
CA TYR A 109 1.15 -11.10 9.90
C TYR A 109 0.18 -11.75 10.90
N ARG A 110 -0.89 -12.38 10.41
CA ARG A 110 -1.84 -13.10 11.24
C ARG A 110 -1.17 -14.27 11.99
N CYS A 111 -0.35 -15.05 11.30
CA CYS A 111 0.41 -16.12 11.94
C CYS A 111 1.35 -15.61 13.03
N TYR A 112 1.99 -14.45 12.81
CA TYR A 112 2.84 -13.80 13.81
C TYR A 112 2.03 -13.35 15.03
N GLU A 113 0.90 -12.67 14.84
CA GLU A 113 0.03 -12.20 15.92
C GLU A 113 -0.61 -13.37 16.69
N ASP A 114 -0.99 -14.45 16.03
CA ASP A 114 -1.50 -15.65 16.66
C ASP A 114 -0.43 -16.29 17.59
N ALA A 115 0.82 -16.39 17.11
CA ALA A 115 1.93 -16.88 17.89
C ALA A 115 2.22 -15.97 19.12
N LYS A 116 2.23 -14.64 18.90
CA LYS A 116 2.40 -13.65 19.96
C LYS A 116 1.26 -13.70 20.98
N SER A 117 0.01 -13.84 20.52
CA SER A 117 -1.16 -13.95 21.38
C SER A 117 -1.14 -15.19 22.23
N ALA A 118 -0.67 -16.33 21.70
CA ALA A 118 -0.49 -17.58 22.45
C ALA A 118 0.49 -17.43 23.63
N VAL A 119 1.51 -16.57 23.46
CA VAL A 119 2.52 -16.30 24.51
C VAL A 119 2.05 -15.22 25.49
N THR A 120 1.40 -14.18 25.00
CA THR A 120 1.09 -12.97 25.79
C THR A 120 -0.33 -12.95 26.36
N GLY A 121 -1.23 -13.80 25.84
CA GLY A 121 -2.67 -13.80 26.17
C GLY A 121 -3.43 -12.57 25.68
N ARG A 122 -2.83 -11.73 24.83
CA ARG A 122 -3.48 -10.56 24.23
C ARG A 122 -4.03 -10.93 22.85
N GLY A 123 -5.23 -10.44 22.52
CA GLY A 123 -5.83 -10.65 21.21
C GLY A 123 -4.98 -10.07 20.07
N GLY A 124 -4.98 -10.74 18.92
CA GLY A 124 -4.29 -10.27 17.72
C GLY A 124 -4.92 -8.98 17.17
N VAL A 125 -4.13 -8.17 16.50
CA VAL A 125 -4.56 -6.93 15.85
C VAL A 125 -4.49 -7.12 14.33
N CYS A 126 -5.45 -6.55 13.59
CA CYS A 126 -5.43 -6.60 12.14
C CYS A 126 -4.29 -5.74 11.58
N LEU A 127 -3.52 -6.28 10.63
CA LEU A 127 -2.44 -5.57 9.97
C LEU A 127 -2.88 -4.19 9.44
N ALA A 128 -4.03 -4.17 8.76
CA ALA A 128 -4.57 -2.95 8.16
C ALA A 128 -4.88 -1.85 9.20
N ASP A 129 -5.20 -2.23 10.42
CA ASP A 129 -5.53 -1.29 11.50
C ASP A 129 -4.28 -0.78 12.26
N CYS A 130 -3.17 -1.53 12.16
CA CYS A 130 -1.89 -1.15 12.79
C CYS A 130 -1.05 -0.25 11.88
N ALA A 131 -1.27 -0.33 10.57
CA ALA A 131 -0.45 0.33 9.57
C ALA A 131 -0.75 1.83 9.47
N ARG A 132 -0.07 2.61 10.31
CA ARG A 132 -0.21 4.08 10.37
C ARG A 132 1.10 4.77 10.12
N THR A 133 1.02 5.98 9.58
CA THR A 133 2.16 6.89 9.48
C THR A 133 1.71 8.34 9.69
N LEU A 134 2.67 9.23 9.94
CA LEU A 134 2.41 10.67 9.99
C LEU A 134 3.01 11.34 8.76
N LEU A 135 2.19 12.07 8.05
CA LEU A 135 2.64 12.97 7.00
C LEU A 135 2.42 14.42 7.47
N ASN A 136 3.52 15.12 7.71
CA ASN A 136 3.49 16.53 8.13
C ASN A 136 2.59 16.78 9.36
N GLY A 137 2.59 15.83 10.32
CA GLY A 137 1.76 15.89 11.52
C GLY A 137 0.33 15.38 11.37
N VAL A 138 -0.08 14.99 10.16
CA VAL A 138 -1.40 14.39 9.90
C VAL A 138 -1.28 12.88 9.96
N SER A 139 -2.09 12.24 10.81
CA SER A 139 -2.14 10.77 10.87
C SER A 139 -2.78 10.19 9.62
N MET A 140 -2.09 9.26 8.98
CA MET A 140 -2.53 8.58 7.77
C MET A 140 -2.68 7.09 8.03
N GLU A 141 -3.82 6.54 7.64
CA GLU A 141 -4.16 5.12 7.76
C GLU A 141 -4.54 4.56 6.37
N PRO A 142 -3.58 4.49 5.41
CA PRO A 142 -3.87 4.21 4.00
C PRO A 142 -4.45 2.82 3.76
N TRP A 143 -4.19 1.87 4.64
CA TRP A 143 -4.62 0.48 4.55
C TRP A 143 -5.79 0.14 5.48
N LYS A 144 -6.34 1.12 6.19
CA LYS A 144 -7.38 0.90 7.21
C LYS A 144 -8.54 0.05 6.71
N GLY A 145 -8.79 -1.04 7.43
CA GLY A 145 -9.87 -1.99 7.13
C GLY A 145 -9.67 -2.80 5.85
N PHE A 146 -8.51 -2.69 5.16
CA PHE A 146 -8.28 -3.46 3.94
C PHE A 146 -7.96 -4.90 4.30
N GLU A 147 -8.92 -5.78 4.06
CA GLU A 147 -8.79 -7.23 4.21
C GLU A 147 -9.06 -7.93 2.89
N THR A 148 -8.42 -9.07 2.69
CA THR A 148 -8.59 -9.89 1.49
C THR A 148 -8.89 -11.34 1.82
N GLU A 149 -9.59 -12.02 0.91
CA GLU A 149 -9.96 -13.41 1.07
C GLU A 149 -10.01 -14.15 -0.27
N TRP A 150 -9.81 -15.46 -0.24
CA TRP A 150 -9.97 -16.33 -1.40
C TRP A 150 -11.40 -16.80 -1.51
N ARG A 151 -11.99 -16.66 -2.71
CA ARG A 151 -13.31 -17.19 -3.04
C ARG A 151 -13.28 -18.08 -4.27
N ILE A 152 -14.15 -19.09 -4.30
CA ILE A 152 -14.41 -19.88 -5.49
C ILE A 152 -15.35 -19.09 -6.40
N VAL A 153 -14.96 -18.85 -7.64
CA VAL A 153 -15.79 -18.18 -8.64
C VAL A 153 -16.58 -19.17 -9.48
N LYS A 154 -17.55 -18.70 -10.26
CA LYS A 154 -18.54 -19.53 -11.00
C LYS A 154 -17.95 -20.64 -11.87
N ASN A 155 -16.71 -20.47 -12.37
CA ASN A 155 -16.02 -21.48 -13.16
C ASN A 155 -15.20 -22.49 -12.32
N GLY A 156 -15.36 -22.49 -10.99
CA GLY A 156 -14.64 -23.36 -10.06
C GLY A 156 -13.21 -22.91 -9.74
N SER A 157 -12.70 -21.86 -10.37
CA SER A 157 -11.36 -21.35 -10.03
C SER A 157 -11.40 -20.53 -8.73
N ARG A 158 -10.26 -20.48 -8.02
CA ARG A 158 -10.10 -19.62 -6.83
C ARG A 158 -9.53 -18.28 -7.24
N ARG A 159 -10.10 -17.22 -6.71
CA ARG A 159 -9.57 -15.84 -6.88
C ARG A 159 -9.55 -15.11 -5.55
N CYS A 160 -8.57 -14.22 -5.39
CA CYS A 160 -8.48 -13.36 -4.23
C CYS A 160 -9.22 -12.04 -4.48
N PHE A 161 -9.99 -11.59 -3.49
CA PHE A 161 -10.81 -10.38 -3.53
C PHE A 161 -10.67 -9.60 -2.23
N ALA A 162 -11.05 -8.32 -2.27
CA ALA A 162 -11.29 -7.57 -1.04
C ALA A 162 -12.49 -8.20 -0.28
N LYS A 163 -12.36 -8.28 1.02
CA LYS A 163 -13.44 -8.69 1.92
C LYS A 163 -14.43 -7.54 2.06
N GLY A 164 -15.64 -7.72 1.59
CA GLY A 164 -16.61 -6.64 1.50
C GLY A 164 -16.15 -5.53 0.53
N ASN A 165 -16.30 -4.27 0.93
CA ASN A 165 -15.89 -3.08 0.18
C ASN A 165 -14.61 -2.46 0.75
N SER A 166 -13.68 -3.26 1.25
CA SER A 166 -12.50 -2.80 1.98
C SER A 166 -11.36 -2.28 1.09
N THR A 167 -11.48 -2.33 -0.24
CA THR A 167 -10.43 -1.81 -1.14
C THR A 167 -10.18 -0.33 -0.86
N PRO A 168 -8.92 0.08 -0.63
CA PRO A 168 -8.59 1.49 -0.38
C PRO A 168 -9.09 2.42 -1.49
N GLY A 169 -9.74 3.53 -1.12
CA GLY A 169 -10.32 4.47 -2.08
C GLY A 169 -9.28 5.07 -3.04
N TRP A 170 -8.07 5.35 -2.53
CA TRP A 170 -6.96 5.84 -3.34
C TRP A 170 -6.50 4.79 -4.39
N TRP A 171 -6.53 3.48 -4.04
CA TRP A 171 -6.21 2.41 -5.00
C TRP A 171 -7.29 2.26 -6.07
N THR A 172 -8.56 2.38 -5.68
CA THR A 172 -9.67 2.42 -6.64
C THR A 172 -9.52 3.60 -7.60
N SER A 173 -9.16 4.77 -7.08
CA SER A 173 -8.86 5.97 -7.87
C SER A 173 -7.69 5.75 -8.84
N TYR A 174 -6.60 5.12 -8.38
CA TYR A 174 -5.48 4.74 -9.24
C TYR A 174 -5.90 3.86 -10.41
N ASN A 175 -6.69 2.82 -10.16
CA ASN A 175 -7.16 1.94 -11.23
C ASN A 175 -7.99 2.69 -12.27
N LYS A 176 -8.85 3.62 -11.86
CA LYS A 176 -9.61 4.48 -12.78
C LYS A 176 -8.67 5.35 -13.62
N VAL A 177 -7.69 6.00 -13.00
CA VAL A 177 -6.68 6.83 -13.69
C VAL A 177 -5.84 6.00 -14.67
N LYS A 178 -5.42 4.80 -14.27
CA LYS A 178 -4.59 3.90 -15.06
C LYS A 178 -5.29 3.39 -16.32
N HIS A 179 -6.55 2.98 -16.18
CA HIS A 179 -7.27 2.30 -17.26
C HIS A 179 -8.04 3.25 -18.17
N SER A 180 -8.47 4.42 -17.68
CA SER A 180 -9.25 5.35 -18.48
C SER A 180 -9.20 6.78 -17.93
N ARG A 181 -8.28 7.59 -18.43
CA ARG A 181 -8.12 8.98 -17.99
C ARG A 181 -9.29 9.89 -18.41
N ILE A 182 -9.98 9.54 -19.48
CA ILE A 182 -10.94 10.41 -20.18
C ILE A 182 -12.39 9.99 -19.92
N VAL A 183 -12.64 8.83 -19.29
CA VAL A 183 -14.00 8.38 -19.09
C VAL A 183 -14.78 9.32 -18.19
N ASP A 184 -15.83 9.68 -18.78
CA ASP A 184 -17.06 10.36 -18.46
C ASP A 184 -17.30 10.60 -16.99
N ALA A 185 -17.13 11.87 -16.67
CA ALA A 185 -17.66 12.54 -15.52
C ALA A 185 -19.17 12.29 -15.27
N LEU A 186 -19.92 11.85 -16.28
CA LEU A 186 -21.37 11.67 -16.22
C LEU A 186 -21.82 10.42 -15.47
N GLN A 187 -20.97 9.41 -15.33
CA GLN A 187 -21.31 8.15 -14.64
C GLN A 187 -20.77 8.07 -13.21
N ASP A 188 -19.88 8.95 -12.80
CA ASP A 188 -19.13 8.81 -11.56
C ASP A 188 -18.89 10.18 -10.89
N GLU A 189 -19.91 10.72 -10.23
CA GLU A 189 -19.86 11.94 -9.42
C GLU A 189 -19.40 13.24 -10.16
N GLY A 190 -19.40 13.24 -11.48
CA GLY A 190 -19.01 14.42 -12.26
C GLY A 190 -17.52 14.76 -12.29
N ILE A 191 -16.65 13.85 -11.79
CA ILE A 191 -15.19 14.08 -11.72
C ILE A 191 -14.49 13.22 -12.78
N ALA A 192 -13.75 13.87 -13.69
CA ALA A 192 -12.92 13.16 -14.66
C ALA A 192 -11.86 12.31 -13.94
N ASN A 193 -11.58 11.10 -14.49
CA ASN A 193 -10.68 10.16 -13.82
C ASN A 193 -9.28 10.74 -13.54
N TYR A 194 -8.73 11.58 -14.42
CA TYR A 194 -7.43 12.21 -14.18
C TYR A 194 -7.43 13.11 -12.92
N ALA A 195 -8.55 13.73 -12.58
CA ALA A 195 -8.68 14.57 -11.40
C ALA A 195 -8.72 13.77 -10.08
N ARG A 196 -8.88 12.44 -10.18
CA ARG A 196 -8.72 11.53 -9.01
C ARG A 196 -7.28 11.40 -8.56
N ALA A 197 -6.30 11.76 -9.39
CA ALA A 197 -4.91 11.95 -9.00
C ALA A 197 -4.72 13.28 -8.27
N ASN A 198 -5.50 13.49 -7.22
CA ASN A 198 -5.49 14.68 -6.37
C ASN A 198 -4.54 14.50 -5.18
N LEU A 199 -4.27 15.60 -4.48
CA LEU A 199 -3.37 15.60 -3.34
C LEU A 199 -3.77 14.59 -2.26
N GLY A 200 -5.06 14.45 -1.93
CA GLY A 200 -5.55 13.54 -0.90
C GLY A 200 -5.23 12.07 -1.25
N ASN A 201 -5.55 11.63 -2.46
CA ASN A 201 -5.24 10.28 -2.91
C ASN A 201 -3.72 10.04 -3.01
N LEU A 202 -2.96 11.03 -3.45
CA LEU A 202 -1.50 10.97 -3.52
C LEU A 202 -0.88 10.85 -2.13
N MET A 203 -1.33 11.63 -1.15
CA MET A 203 -0.88 11.54 0.25
C MET A 203 -1.12 10.14 0.83
N HIS A 204 -2.31 9.56 0.59
CA HIS A 204 -2.62 8.20 1.05
C HIS A 204 -1.76 7.14 0.35
N ALA A 205 -1.53 7.28 -0.96
CA ALA A 205 -0.65 6.37 -1.69
C ALA A 205 0.78 6.43 -1.16
N PHE A 206 1.34 7.64 -0.94
CA PHE A 206 2.66 7.80 -0.35
C PHE A 206 2.76 7.21 1.06
N ALA A 207 1.76 7.47 1.89
CA ALA A 207 1.69 6.86 3.23
C ALA A 207 1.66 5.32 3.12
N GLY A 208 0.92 4.79 2.15
CA GLY A 208 0.86 3.35 1.87
C GLY A 208 2.19 2.76 1.43
N LEU A 209 2.91 3.44 0.53
CA LEU A 209 4.25 3.03 0.09
C LEU A 209 5.25 3.09 1.24
N HIS A 210 5.27 4.20 2.00
CA HIS A 210 6.16 4.35 3.14
C HIS A 210 6.01 3.22 4.18
N ILE A 211 4.77 2.81 4.46
CA ILE A 211 4.50 1.70 5.39
C ILE A 211 5.06 0.39 4.83
N LEU A 212 4.88 0.10 3.54
CA LEU A 212 5.42 -1.10 2.92
C LEU A 212 6.94 -1.10 2.93
N GLU A 213 7.58 0.01 2.56
CA GLU A 213 9.03 0.16 2.55
C GLU A 213 9.63 -0.04 3.96
N THR A 214 9.05 0.59 4.97
CA THR A 214 9.54 0.46 6.36
C THR A 214 9.26 -0.92 6.96
N ALA A 215 8.20 -1.59 6.53
CA ALA A 215 7.93 -2.98 6.94
C ALA A 215 8.85 -3.99 6.24
N PHE A 216 9.42 -3.60 5.08
CA PHE A 216 10.32 -4.44 4.29
C PHE A 216 11.77 -4.34 4.77
N MET A 217 12.18 -3.21 5.35
CA MET A 217 13.50 -2.99 5.97
C MET A 217 13.62 -3.66 7.34
#